data_991477e25244b87f865be0979f9a3d88
#
_entry.id   991477e25244b87f865be0979f9a3d88
#
_cell.length_a   1.000
_cell.length_b   1.000
_cell.length_c   1.000
_cell.angle_alpha   90.00
_cell.angle_beta   90.00
_cell.angle_gamma   90.00
#
_symmetry.space_group_name_H-M   'P 1'
#
loop_
_entity.id
_entity.type
_entity.pdbx_description
1 polymer ?
#
loop_
_entity_poly.entity_id
_entity_poly.type
_entity_poly.pdbx_seq_one_letter_code
_entity_poly.pdbx_strand_id
1 'polypeptide(L)'
;RQVLKLGKIVNREGIANNIVSKAKKTRDQMSKNNINKSILLLEWIDPYFSAGHWIPEQIEMAGLKSALGEKGEKSRKISADEIIQSDPDFIGLICCGYNFIQNKSFAKQVYNDEKINHLTAIKDEKIYAFDSDSYFSRPSLRILEGAMQLRSAIIKNDNQFHCKRD
;
A
#
# COMPACT_ATOMS: atom_id res chain seq x y z
N ARG A 1 5.60 -3.59 -20.40
CA ARG A 1 5.32 -3.33 -21.82
C ARG A 1 5.78 -1.94 -22.25
N GLN A 2 5.46 -0.85 -21.52
CA GLN A 2 5.85 0.54 -21.89
C GLN A 2 7.37 0.77 -21.83
N VAL A 3 8.05 0.24 -20.80
CA VAL A 3 9.52 0.34 -20.68
C VAL A 3 10.24 -0.25 -21.90
N LEU A 4 9.77 -1.40 -22.40
CA LEU A 4 10.34 -2.02 -23.59
C LEU A 4 10.10 -1.19 -24.86
N LYS A 5 8.90 -0.61 -24.99
CA LYS A 5 8.59 0.30 -26.12
C LYS A 5 9.50 1.54 -26.08
N LEU A 6 9.65 2.15 -24.91
CA LEU A 6 10.54 3.30 -24.76
C LEU A 6 11.99 2.95 -25.09
N GLY A 7 12.49 1.82 -24.56
CA GLY A 7 13.84 1.33 -24.86
C GLY A 7 14.10 1.17 -26.34
N LYS A 8 13.10 0.71 -27.09
CA LYS A 8 13.18 0.60 -28.57
C LYS A 8 13.25 1.96 -29.26
N ILE A 9 12.40 2.91 -28.81
CA ILE A 9 12.37 4.28 -29.40
C ILE A 9 13.69 5.01 -29.19
N VAL A 10 14.33 4.84 -28.03
CA VAL A 10 15.60 5.53 -27.70
C VAL A 10 16.84 4.69 -27.98
N ASN A 11 16.72 3.58 -28.72
CA ASN A 11 17.82 2.65 -29.04
C ASN A 11 18.59 2.14 -27.80
N ARG A 12 17.85 1.78 -26.73
CA ARG A 12 18.36 1.26 -25.45
C ARG A 12 17.65 -0.04 -25.02
N GLU A 13 17.42 -0.93 -25.96
CA GLU A 13 16.67 -2.17 -25.74
C GLU A 13 17.31 -3.07 -24.68
N GLY A 14 18.65 -3.18 -24.66
CA GLY A 14 19.37 -3.95 -23.66
C GLY A 14 19.11 -3.44 -22.23
N ILE A 15 19.11 -2.11 -22.03
CA ILE A 15 18.82 -1.49 -20.74
C ILE A 15 17.36 -1.76 -20.35
N ALA A 16 16.43 -1.57 -21.27
CA ALA A 16 15.01 -1.79 -21.03
C ALA A 16 14.70 -3.25 -20.65
N ASN A 17 15.31 -4.21 -21.35
CA ASN A 17 15.20 -5.64 -21.04
C ASN A 17 15.74 -5.97 -19.64
N ASN A 18 16.89 -5.40 -19.26
CA ASN A 18 17.47 -5.60 -17.94
C ASN A 18 16.56 -5.05 -16.83
N ILE A 19 16.01 -3.84 -16.99
CA ILE A 19 15.07 -3.23 -16.05
C ILE A 19 13.84 -4.13 -15.87
N VAL A 20 13.22 -4.59 -16.94
CA VAL A 20 12.03 -5.44 -16.89
C VAL A 20 12.34 -6.80 -16.27
N SER A 21 13.49 -7.39 -16.60
CA SER A 21 13.92 -8.67 -16.02
C SER A 21 14.13 -8.57 -14.51
N LYS A 22 14.82 -7.52 -14.03
CA LYS A 22 14.98 -7.25 -12.60
C LYS A 22 13.64 -7.07 -11.89
N ALA A 23 12.74 -6.26 -12.47
CA ALA A 23 11.42 -6.02 -11.90
C ALA A 23 10.61 -7.31 -11.78
N LYS A 24 10.62 -8.17 -12.81
CA LYS A 24 9.96 -9.48 -12.77
C LYS A 24 10.55 -10.37 -11.66
N LYS A 25 11.87 -10.46 -11.58
CA LYS A 25 12.56 -11.26 -10.56
C LYS A 25 12.19 -10.81 -9.15
N THR A 26 12.17 -9.49 -8.90
CA THR A 26 11.76 -8.93 -7.60
C THR A 26 10.32 -9.29 -7.27
N ARG A 27 9.38 -9.10 -8.21
CA ARG A 27 7.97 -9.49 -8.04
C ARG A 27 7.83 -10.98 -7.69
N ASP A 28 8.48 -11.85 -8.47
CA ASP A 28 8.37 -13.30 -8.34
C ASP A 28 9.01 -13.82 -7.01
N GLN A 29 10.00 -13.11 -6.49
CA GLN A 29 10.57 -13.39 -5.17
C GLN A 29 9.63 -12.98 -4.02
N MET A 30 8.93 -11.84 -4.15
CA MET A 30 7.99 -11.38 -3.14
C MET A 30 6.75 -12.28 -3.06
N SER A 31 6.20 -12.71 -4.20
CA SER A 31 4.95 -13.47 -4.27
C SER A 31 5.02 -14.89 -3.65
N LYS A 32 6.21 -15.39 -3.36
CA LYS A 32 6.40 -16.76 -2.84
C LYS A 32 6.01 -16.96 -1.38
N ASN A 33 5.90 -15.91 -0.58
CA ASN A 33 5.67 -15.99 0.86
C ASN A 33 4.44 -15.15 1.24
N ASN A 34 3.27 -15.63 0.91
CA ASN A 34 2.02 -14.99 1.31
C ASN A 34 1.72 -15.31 2.77
N ILE A 35 1.32 -14.29 3.51
CA ILE A 35 0.70 -14.44 4.83
C ILE A 35 -0.80 -14.25 4.68
N ASN A 36 -1.57 -15.03 5.43
CA ASN A 36 -3.03 -14.93 5.39
C ASN A 36 -3.52 -13.78 6.28
N LYS A 37 -3.05 -12.55 5.97
CA LYS A 37 -3.36 -11.32 6.68
C LYS A 37 -3.83 -10.26 5.71
N SER A 38 -4.78 -9.43 6.14
CA SER A 38 -5.38 -8.36 5.36
C SER A 38 -4.86 -6.99 5.79
N ILE A 39 -4.78 -6.07 4.83
CA ILE A 39 -4.50 -4.67 5.08
C ILE A 39 -5.51 -3.78 4.37
N LEU A 40 -6.00 -2.78 5.07
CA LEU A 40 -6.75 -1.68 4.48
C LEU A 40 -5.78 -0.53 4.19
N LEU A 41 -5.52 -0.22 2.93
CA LEU A 41 -4.79 0.98 2.54
C LEU A 41 -5.78 2.13 2.31
N LEU A 42 -5.64 3.19 3.11
CA LEU A 42 -6.44 4.40 3.02
C LEU A 42 -5.74 5.43 2.15
N GLU A 43 -6.33 5.74 1.00
CA GLU A 43 -5.89 6.81 0.10
C GLU A 43 -6.33 8.21 0.54
N TRP A 44 -7.32 8.27 1.44
CA TRP A 44 -7.81 9.47 2.10
C TRP A 44 -8.52 9.10 3.40
N ILE A 45 -8.57 10.00 4.37
CA ILE A 45 -9.11 9.70 5.71
C ILE A 45 -10.31 10.56 6.12
N ASP A 46 -10.62 11.61 5.39
CA ASP A 46 -11.82 12.41 5.62
C ASP A 46 -12.39 12.99 4.32
N PRO A 47 -13.42 12.36 3.74
CA PRO A 47 -13.96 11.05 4.11
C PRO A 47 -12.99 9.90 3.78
N TYR A 48 -13.19 8.72 4.38
CA TYR A 48 -12.37 7.55 4.05
C TYR A 48 -12.49 7.13 2.59
N PHE A 49 -11.34 6.87 1.96
CA PHE A 49 -11.25 6.26 0.63
C PHE A 49 -10.37 5.01 0.68
N SER A 50 -10.89 3.90 0.20
CA SER A 50 -10.08 2.71 -0.08
C SER A 50 -9.25 2.92 -1.34
N ALA A 51 -8.03 2.42 -1.32
CA ALA A 51 -7.16 2.44 -2.48
C ALA A 51 -7.64 1.47 -3.57
N GLY A 52 -7.60 1.91 -4.82
CA GLY A 52 -7.97 1.14 -5.99
C GLY A 52 -6.84 1.03 -7.01
N HIS A 53 -7.19 0.98 -8.29
CA HIS A 53 -6.27 0.93 -9.43
C HIS A 53 -5.28 -0.24 -9.35
N TRP A 54 -3.98 0.04 -9.15
CA TRP A 54 -2.89 -0.95 -9.03
C TRP A 54 -2.55 -1.30 -7.56
N ILE A 55 -3.13 -0.60 -6.59
CA ILE A 55 -2.80 -0.77 -5.17
C ILE A 55 -3.17 -2.17 -4.64
N PRO A 56 -4.33 -2.75 -4.97
CA PRO A 56 -4.65 -4.11 -4.55
C PRO A 56 -3.62 -5.14 -5.06
N GLU A 57 -3.13 -4.99 -6.30
CA GLU A 57 -2.07 -5.84 -6.83
C GLU A 57 -0.72 -5.61 -6.11
N GLN A 58 -0.44 -4.36 -5.72
CA GLN A 58 0.75 -4.02 -4.93
C GLN A 58 0.72 -4.65 -3.53
N ILE A 59 -0.45 -4.69 -2.89
CA ILE A 59 -0.69 -5.40 -1.63
C ILE A 59 -0.44 -6.90 -1.78
N GLU A 60 -0.96 -7.51 -2.84
CA GLU A 60 -0.73 -8.94 -3.11
C GLU A 60 0.73 -9.26 -3.40
N MET A 61 1.43 -8.40 -4.13
CA MET A 61 2.88 -8.54 -4.34
C MET A 61 3.64 -8.51 -3.00
N ALA A 62 3.18 -7.74 -2.03
CA ALA A 62 3.74 -7.74 -0.68
C ALA A 62 3.46 -9.04 0.10
N GLY A 63 2.57 -9.89 -0.37
CA GLY A 63 2.16 -11.14 0.29
C GLY A 63 1.00 -10.98 1.25
N LEU A 64 0.20 -9.91 1.09
CA LEU A 64 -0.96 -9.57 1.91
C LEU A 64 -2.25 -9.66 1.09
N LYS A 65 -3.40 -9.57 1.76
CA LYS A 65 -4.71 -9.44 1.13
C LYS A 65 -5.20 -7.99 1.23
N SER A 66 -5.79 -7.46 0.18
CA SER A 66 -6.52 -6.20 0.25
C SER A 66 -7.81 -6.42 1.03
N ALA A 67 -8.04 -5.65 2.10
CA ALA A 67 -9.27 -5.72 2.89
C ALA A 67 -10.44 -5.08 2.13
N LEU A 68 -10.20 -3.95 1.49
CA LEU A 68 -11.15 -3.24 0.63
C LEU A 68 -10.40 -2.70 -0.59
N GLY A 69 -11.13 -2.55 -1.69
CA GLY A 69 -10.57 -2.15 -2.98
C GLY A 69 -10.24 -3.36 -3.85
N GLU A 70 -10.57 -3.25 -5.13
CA GLU A 70 -10.41 -4.30 -6.12
C GLU A 70 -9.45 -3.88 -7.23
N LYS A 71 -8.79 -4.88 -7.84
CA LYS A 71 -7.83 -4.66 -8.92
C LYS A 71 -8.47 -3.99 -10.12
N GLY A 72 -7.84 -2.91 -10.57
CA GLY A 72 -8.28 -2.18 -11.75
C GLY A 72 -9.50 -1.27 -11.53
N GLU A 73 -10.20 -1.42 -10.39
CA GLU A 73 -11.29 -0.54 -10.02
C GLU A 73 -10.78 0.79 -9.48
N LYS A 74 -11.59 1.83 -9.58
CA LYS A 74 -11.22 3.15 -9.05
C LYS A 74 -11.21 3.14 -7.52
N SER A 75 -10.35 3.96 -6.93
CA SER A 75 -10.45 4.31 -5.51
C SER A 75 -11.85 4.88 -5.23
N ARG A 76 -12.44 4.47 -4.11
CA ARG A 76 -13.80 4.86 -3.79
C ARG A 76 -13.95 5.28 -2.33
N LYS A 77 -14.91 6.15 -2.09
CA LYS A 77 -15.35 6.46 -0.74
C LYS A 77 -15.90 5.19 -0.08
N ILE A 78 -15.52 4.99 1.19
CA ILE A 78 -16.00 3.91 2.03
C ILE A 78 -16.56 4.47 3.33
N SER A 79 -17.51 3.77 3.91
CA SER A 79 -18.10 4.10 5.21
C SER A 79 -17.33 3.46 6.37
N ALA A 80 -17.54 3.97 7.58
CA ALA A 80 -17.03 3.30 8.78
C ALA A 80 -17.55 1.87 8.93
N ASP A 81 -18.82 1.64 8.56
CA ASP A 81 -19.44 0.30 8.62
C ASP A 81 -18.73 -0.68 7.67
N GLU A 82 -18.35 -0.26 6.45
CA GLU A 82 -17.58 -1.09 5.53
C GLU A 82 -16.20 -1.43 6.10
N ILE A 83 -15.54 -0.47 6.76
CA ILE A 83 -14.25 -0.70 7.43
C ILE A 83 -14.42 -1.72 8.55
N ILE A 84 -15.46 -1.58 9.37
CA ILE A 84 -15.77 -2.51 10.46
C ILE A 84 -16.06 -3.92 9.93
N GLN A 85 -16.89 -4.03 8.90
CA GLN A 85 -17.22 -5.33 8.29
C GLN A 85 -16.01 -6.01 7.65
N SER A 86 -15.07 -5.25 7.11
CA SER A 86 -13.86 -5.81 6.51
C SER A 86 -12.85 -6.32 7.54
N ASP A 87 -12.96 -5.86 8.80
CA ASP A 87 -12.09 -6.19 9.94
C ASP A 87 -10.62 -6.42 9.55
N PRO A 88 -9.92 -5.39 9.05
CA PRO A 88 -8.57 -5.55 8.55
C PRO A 88 -7.59 -5.88 9.69
N ASP A 89 -6.63 -6.79 9.42
CA ASP A 89 -5.55 -7.06 10.37
C ASP A 89 -4.61 -5.87 10.56
N PHE A 90 -4.49 -5.02 9.53
CA PHE A 90 -3.62 -3.83 9.51
C PHE A 90 -4.29 -2.67 8.78
N ILE A 91 -3.94 -1.44 9.16
CA ILE A 91 -4.32 -0.22 8.44
C ILE A 91 -3.05 0.48 7.95
N GLY A 92 -3.02 0.87 6.68
CA GLY A 92 -1.93 1.62 6.09
C GLY A 92 -2.40 2.97 5.54
N LEU A 93 -1.65 4.02 5.83
CA LEU A 93 -1.94 5.38 5.40
C LEU A 93 -1.08 5.73 4.18
N ILE A 94 -1.74 5.92 3.06
CA ILE A 94 -1.14 6.28 1.77
C ILE A 94 -1.90 7.43 1.10
N CYS A 95 -2.31 8.44 1.88
CA CYS A 95 -3.06 9.57 1.35
C CYS A 95 -2.34 10.19 0.15
N CYS A 96 -3.07 10.31 -0.95
CA CYS A 96 -2.53 10.64 -2.27
C CYS A 96 -1.81 12.00 -2.27
N GLY A 97 -0.58 12.03 -2.80
CA GLY A 97 0.24 13.24 -2.87
C GLY A 97 0.97 13.60 -1.58
N TYR A 98 0.84 12.83 -0.50
CA TYR A 98 1.52 13.07 0.77
C TYR A 98 2.75 12.18 0.94
N ASN A 99 3.83 12.76 1.51
CA ASN A 99 5.02 12.02 1.88
C ASN A 99 4.82 11.21 3.18
N PHE A 100 5.84 10.47 3.57
CA PHE A 100 5.82 9.62 4.77
C PHE A 100 5.45 10.38 6.07
N ILE A 101 6.09 11.53 6.32
CA ILE A 101 5.87 12.31 7.55
C ILE A 101 4.43 12.82 7.63
N GLN A 102 3.91 13.32 6.53
CA GLN A 102 2.53 13.79 6.42
C GLN A 102 1.53 12.65 6.62
N ASN A 103 1.75 11.50 5.96
CA ASN A 103 0.90 10.33 6.16
C ASN A 103 0.92 9.85 7.61
N LYS A 104 2.09 9.84 8.25
CA LYS A 104 2.24 9.48 9.66
C LYS A 104 1.44 10.40 10.59
N SER A 105 1.37 11.69 10.30
CA SER A 105 0.59 12.64 11.11
C SER A 105 -0.92 12.37 11.09
N PHE A 106 -1.44 11.76 10.05
CA PHE A 106 -2.86 11.38 9.95
C PHE A 106 -3.25 10.20 10.85
N ALA A 107 -2.29 9.44 11.37
CA ALA A 107 -2.59 8.31 12.25
C ALA A 107 -3.38 8.75 13.49
N LYS A 108 -3.07 9.92 14.06
CA LYS A 108 -3.79 10.48 15.20
C LYS A 108 -5.29 10.63 14.94
N GLN A 109 -5.68 11.06 13.74
CA GLN A 109 -7.08 11.18 13.36
C GLN A 109 -7.76 9.80 13.30
N VAL A 110 -7.09 8.79 12.76
CA VAL A 110 -7.61 7.41 12.69
C VAL A 110 -7.74 6.80 14.08
N TYR A 111 -6.77 7.01 14.96
CA TYR A 111 -6.83 6.55 16.36
C TYR A 111 -7.99 7.16 17.17
N ASN A 112 -8.35 8.40 16.88
CA ASN A 112 -9.35 9.16 17.62
C ASN A 112 -10.75 9.10 17.00
N ASP A 113 -10.93 8.44 15.84
CA ASP A 113 -12.24 8.29 15.24
C ASP A 113 -13.08 7.26 16.02
N GLU A 114 -14.05 7.78 16.79
CA GLU A 114 -14.94 6.99 17.64
C GLU A 114 -15.70 5.89 16.88
N LYS A 115 -15.89 6.05 15.57
CA LYS A 115 -16.62 5.09 14.73
C LYS A 115 -15.85 3.79 14.53
N ILE A 116 -14.51 3.87 14.46
CA ILE A 116 -13.64 2.73 14.11
C ILE A 116 -12.57 2.41 15.16
N ASN A 117 -12.39 3.23 16.20
CA ASN A 117 -11.33 3.07 17.20
C ASN A 117 -11.42 1.77 18.02
N HIS A 118 -12.55 1.08 17.94
CA HIS A 118 -12.78 -0.22 18.58
C HIS A 118 -12.23 -1.41 17.77
N LEU A 119 -11.82 -1.22 16.52
CA LEU A 119 -11.21 -2.26 15.68
C LEU A 119 -9.93 -2.82 16.30
N THR A 120 -9.72 -4.13 16.13
CA THR A 120 -8.53 -4.81 16.65
C THR A 120 -7.25 -4.20 16.11
N ALA A 121 -7.19 -3.88 14.81
CA ALA A 121 -6.03 -3.23 14.21
C ALA A 121 -5.68 -1.87 14.86
N ILE A 122 -6.68 -1.14 15.34
CA ILE A 122 -6.47 0.16 15.99
C ILE A 122 -6.09 -0.02 17.46
N LYS A 123 -6.75 -0.93 18.19
CA LYS A 123 -6.43 -1.25 19.59
C LYS A 123 -5.02 -1.82 19.76
N ASP A 124 -4.62 -2.65 18.82
CA ASP A 124 -3.28 -3.29 18.80
C ASP A 124 -2.20 -2.39 18.17
N GLU A 125 -2.52 -1.13 17.89
CA GLU A 125 -1.63 -0.15 17.28
C GLU A 125 -1.05 -0.61 15.92
N LYS A 126 -1.78 -1.38 15.13
CA LYS A 126 -1.36 -1.89 13.81
C LYS A 126 -1.64 -0.91 12.68
N ILE A 127 -1.29 0.37 12.90
CA ILE A 127 -1.38 1.44 11.90
C ILE A 127 0.02 1.77 11.40
N TYR A 128 0.15 1.84 10.07
CA TYR A 128 1.42 2.10 9.39
C TYR A 128 1.24 3.25 8.39
N ALA A 129 2.28 4.04 8.19
CA ALA A 129 2.30 5.09 7.18
C ALA A 129 3.38 4.83 6.14
N PHE A 130 3.15 5.31 4.93
CA PHE A 130 4.07 5.17 3.80
C PHE A 130 4.18 6.47 3.01
N ASP A 131 5.26 6.63 2.25
CA ASP A 131 5.42 7.71 1.30
C ASP A 131 4.58 7.43 0.05
N SER A 132 3.36 8.01 0.05
CA SER A 132 2.43 7.80 -1.05
C SER A 132 2.90 8.45 -2.34
N ASP A 133 3.43 9.66 -2.28
CA ASP A 133 3.86 10.40 -3.48
C ASP A 133 4.94 9.64 -4.25
N SER A 134 5.89 9.03 -3.53
CA SER A 134 6.99 8.30 -4.14
C SER A 134 6.63 6.91 -4.64
N TYR A 135 5.74 6.15 -3.92
CA TYR A 135 5.64 4.71 -4.10
C TYR A 135 4.24 4.18 -4.38
N PHE A 136 3.17 4.99 -4.18
CA PHE A 136 1.79 4.53 -4.31
C PHE A 136 0.95 5.38 -5.27
N SER A 137 1.20 6.69 -5.38
CA SER A 137 0.36 7.59 -6.17
C SER A 137 0.58 7.54 -7.69
N ARG A 138 1.61 6.86 -8.17
CA ARG A 138 1.95 6.82 -9.61
C ARG A 138 2.32 5.44 -10.10
N PRO A 139 1.77 4.98 -11.25
CA PRO A 139 2.06 3.66 -11.81
C PRO A 139 3.45 3.63 -12.46
N SER A 140 4.49 3.51 -11.67
CA SER A 140 5.88 3.41 -12.10
C SER A 140 6.52 2.13 -11.57
N LEU A 141 7.80 1.89 -11.88
CA LEU A 141 8.53 0.75 -11.30
C LEU A 141 8.72 0.88 -9.78
N ARG A 142 8.54 2.07 -9.21
CA ARG A 142 8.59 2.30 -7.77
C ARG A 142 7.46 1.62 -7.00
N ILE A 143 6.38 1.18 -7.67
CA ILE A 143 5.34 0.37 -7.01
C ILE A 143 5.91 -0.92 -6.42
N LEU A 144 7.00 -1.47 -6.99
CA LEU A 144 7.70 -2.63 -6.42
C LEU A 144 8.37 -2.28 -5.08
N GLU A 145 8.94 -1.08 -4.99
CA GLU A 145 9.54 -0.58 -3.74
C GLU A 145 8.47 -0.36 -2.68
N GLY A 146 7.31 0.19 -3.06
CA GLY A 146 6.15 0.30 -2.17
C GLY A 146 5.68 -1.06 -1.65
N ALA A 147 5.61 -2.09 -2.51
CA ALA A 147 5.30 -3.45 -2.08
C ALA A 147 6.36 -4.03 -1.12
N MET A 148 7.65 -3.72 -1.35
CA MET A 148 8.72 -4.11 -0.42
C MET A 148 8.60 -3.40 0.93
N GLN A 149 8.20 -2.13 0.96
CA GLN A 149 7.96 -1.39 2.19
C GLN A 149 6.78 -1.98 2.97
N LEU A 150 5.64 -2.25 2.33
CA LEU A 150 4.51 -2.97 2.94
C LEU A 150 4.96 -4.28 3.57
N ARG A 151 5.72 -5.06 2.82
CA ARG A 151 6.26 -6.33 3.30
C ARG A 151 7.21 -6.15 4.49
N SER A 152 8.10 -5.16 4.44
CA SER A 152 9.03 -4.86 5.54
C SER A 152 8.28 -4.44 6.80
N ALA A 153 7.34 -3.53 6.66
CA ALA A 153 6.52 -3.03 7.76
C ALA A 153 5.76 -4.15 8.49
N ILE A 154 5.05 -4.98 7.71
CA ILE A 154 4.09 -5.95 8.26
C ILE A 154 4.74 -7.30 8.59
N ILE A 155 5.58 -7.82 7.69
CA ILE A 155 6.11 -9.20 7.83
C ILE A 155 7.40 -9.20 8.64
N LYS A 156 8.22 -8.14 8.51
CA LYS A 156 9.49 -8.01 9.23
C LYS A 156 9.39 -7.16 10.50
N ASN A 157 8.21 -6.62 10.81
CA ASN A 157 7.97 -5.71 11.95
C ASN A 157 8.91 -4.50 11.93
N ASP A 158 9.08 -3.88 10.77
CA ASP A 158 9.94 -2.70 10.62
C ASP A 158 9.25 -1.47 11.23
N ASN A 159 9.70 -1.10 12.43
CA ASN A 159 9.11 -0.04 13.24
C ASN A 159 9.21 1.36 12.62
N GLN A 160 10.01 1.56 11.57
CA GLN A 160 10.08 2.88 10.93
C GLN A 160 8.74 3.32 10.33
N PHE A 161 7.93 2.37 9.84
CA PHE A 161 6.62 2.63 9.24
C PHE A 161 5.49 2.68 10.26
N HIS A 162 5.74 2.24 11.48
CA HIS A 162 4.74 2.11 12.53
C HIS A 162 4.31 3.47 13.07
N CYS A 163 3.01 3.66 13.23
CA CYS A 163 2.40 4.85 13.83
C CYS A 163 1.93 4.48 15.24
N LYS A 164 2.67 4.88 16.25
CA LYS A 164 2.25 4.70 17.65
C LYS A 164 1.13 5.65 18.02
N ARG A 165 0.31 5.25 18.98
CA ARG A 165 -0.65 6.13 19.63
C ARG A 165 0.14 7.02 20.61
N ASP A 166 0.03 8.34 20.46
CA ASP A 166 0.62 9.32 21.40
C ASP A 166 -0.23 9.41 22.68
#